data_3804e9c8361f09b149dd7e95a3b00645
#
_entry.id   3804e9c8361f09b149dd7e95a3b00645
#
_cell.length_a   1.000
_cell.length_b   1.000
_cell.length_c   1.000
_cell.angle_alpha   90.00
_cell.angle_beta   90.00
_cell.angle_gamma   90.00
#
_symmetry.space_group_name_H-M   'P 1'
#
loop_
_entity.id
_entity.type
_entity.pdbx_description
1 polymer ?
#
loop_
_entity_poly.entity_id
_entity_poly.type
_entity_poly.pdbx_seq_one_letter_code
_entity_poly.pdbx_strand_id
1 'polypeptide(L)'
;TRKESSAASDVYKRQDRENMPGSAREVGNAIEEGVQFVWLTSPKSFIGNSKVEAVEVSKMKLGEPDSSGRRRPETQVGSEYKLKADLVIKSLGFDPEDLPKLFNANELAISQWGTIKIDLKTMQTNLDGVFAAGDIVRGASLVVWAIRDGRDAAVQMEKYLKSKSIKKKSEKAA
;
A
#
# COMPACT_ATOMS: atom_id res chain seq x y z
N THR A 1 19.67 36.77 -0.79
CA THR A 1 18.95 36.51 0.47
C THR A 1 17.74 35.62 0.16
N ARG A 2 17.87 34.31 0.37
CA ARG A 2 16.78 33.37 0.35
C ARG A 2 15.83 33.76 1.47
N LYS A 3 14.57 34.09 1.16
CA LYS A 3 13.52 34.16 2.17
C LYS A 3 13.37 32.75 2.70
N GLU A 4 13.69 32.55 3.97
CA GLU A 4 13.40 31.33 4.68
C GLU A 4 11.89 31.14 4.65
N SER A 5 11.46 30.07 3.99
CA SER A 5 10.08 29.61 4.12
C SER A 5 9.93 29.07 5.53
N SER A 6 9.11 29.72 6.33
CA SER A 6 8.84 29.32 7.72
C SER A 6 7.92 28.07 7.84
N ALA A 7 7.73 27.35 6.76
CA ALA A 7 6.97 26.10 6.79
C ALA A 7 7.88 24.98 7.25
N ALA A 8 7.81 24.62 8.53
CA ALA A 8 8.37 23.39 9.04
C ALA A 8 7.49 22.22 8.58
N SER A 9 8.11 21.20 7.99
CA SER A 9 7.41 19.98 7.56
C SER A 9 7.86 18.81 8.42
N ASP A 10 6.92 18.20 9.14
CA ASP A 10 7.20 17.08 10.03
C ASP A 10 6.63 15.80 9.44
N VAL A 11 7.41 14.71 9.48
CA VAL A 11 6.99 13.37 9.05
C VAL A 11 6.92 12.44 10.24
N TYR A 12 5.72 11.96 10.55
CA TYR A 12 5.49 11.02 11.65
C TYR A 12 5.69 9.59 11.20
N LYS A 13 6.56 8.85 11.88
CA LYS A 13 6.86 7.45 11.59
C LYS A 13 6.68 6.57 12.83
N ARG A 14 5.85 5.54 12.70
CA ARG A 14 5.62 4.56 13.77
C ARG A 14 6.85 3.70 14.09
N GLN A 15 7.82 3.66 13.19
CA GLN A 15 9.08 2.91 13.30
C GLN A 15 10.24 3.88 13.52
N ASP A 16 11.39 3.36 13.94
CA ASP A 16 12.65 4.08 13.93
C ASP A 16 13.25 4.15 12.51
N ARG A 17 14.37 4.84 12.39
CA ARG A 17 15.06 5.02 11.10
C ARG A 17 15.53 3.70 10.50
N GLU A 18 16.01 2.77 11.32
CA GLU A 18 16.59 1.49 10.87
C GLU A 18 15.52 0.55 10.32
N ASN A 19 14.33 0.56 10.92
CA ASN A 19 13.22 -0.31 10.54
C ASN A 19 12.24 0.35 9.54
N MET A 20 12.49 1.60 9.13
CA MET A 20 11.63 2.29 8.18
C MET A 20 11.83 1.74 6.77
N PRO A 21 10.79 1.24 6.09
CA PRO A 21 10.88 0.94 4.66
C PRO A 21 11.05 2.24 3.89
N GLY A 22 12.04 2.29 3.02
CA GLY A 22 12.32 3.45 2.19
C GLY A 22 13.81 3.62 1.93
N SER A 23 14.13 4.52 1.01
CA SER A 23 15.50 4.82 0.63
C SER A 23 16.17 5.73 1.66
N ALA A 24 17.33 5.32 2.17
CA ALA A 24 18.15 6.18 3.04
C ALA A 24 18.51 7.52 2.37
N ARG A 25 18.64 7.52 1.03
CA ARG A 25 18.89 8.72 0.23
C ARG A 25 17.72 9.70 0.27
N GLU A 26 16.49 9.21 0.15
CA GLU A 26 15.28 10.06 0.21
C GLU A 26 15.12 10.69 1.59
N VAL A 27 15.40 9.94 2.65
CA VAL A 27 15.43 10.49 4.02
C VAL A 27 16.49 11.57 4.15
N GLY A 28 17.70 11.34 3.61
CA GLY A 28 18.77 12.33 3.60
C GLY A 28 18.36 13.61 2.89
N ASN A 29 17.82 13.50 1.69
CA ASN A 29 17.34 14.65 0.92
C ASN A 29 16.27 15.45 1.68
N ALA A 30 15.31 14.76 2.29
CA ALA A 30 14.26 15.42 3.07
C ALA A 30 14.82 16.19 4.28
N ILE A 31 15.80 15.61 4.98
CA ILE A 31 16.49 16.30 6.09
C ILE A 31 17.24 17.53 5.60
N GLU A 32 17.92 17.45 4.46
CA GLU A 32 18.62 18.59 3.83
C GLU A 32 17.64 19.70 3.42
N GLU A 33 16.42 19.35 3.05
CA GLU A 33 15.33 20.28 2.76
C GLU A 33 14.64 20.85 4.01
N GLY A 34 15.07 20.42 5.20
CA GLY A 34 14.57 20.93 6.48
C GLY A 34 13.37 20.15 7.05
N VAL A 35 13.04 18.98 6.50
CA VAL A 35 12.01 18.13 7.04
C VAL A 35 12.45 17.49 8.35
N GLN A 36 11.63 17.59 9.38
CA GLN A 36 11.86 16.96 10.67
C GLN A 36 11.16 15.60 10.73
N PHE A 37 11.89 14.54 11.07
CA PHE A 37 11.33 13.22 11.28
C PHE A 37 11.03 13.00 12.75
N VAL A 38 9.77 12.71 13.06
CA VAL A 38 9.32 12.37 14.41
C VAL A 38 9.17 10.85 14.48
N TRP A 39 10.23 10.18 14.88
CA TRP A 39 10.31 8.73 14.95
C TRP A 39 9.51 8.16 16.12
N LEU A 40 9.12 6.88 16.01
CA LEU A 40 8.38 6.15 17.03
C LEU A 40 7.17 6.94 17.53
N THR A 41 6.45 7.55 16.60
CA THR A 41 5.29 8.40 16.88
C THR A 41 4.16 8.08 15.94
N SER A 42 2.96 7.92 16.47
CA SER A 42 1.74 7.65 15.71
C SER A 42 0.70 8.72 15.95
N PRO A 43 0.14 9.34 14.90
CA PRO A 43 -1.00 10.23 15.06
C PRO A 43 -2.21 9.47 15.60
N LYS A 44 -2.92 10.11 16.54
CA LYS A 44 -4.12 9.58 17.21
C LYS A 44 -5.37 10.33 16.77
N SER A 45 -5.32 11.67 16.82
CA SER A 45 -6.44 12.51 16.44
C SER A 45 -5.96 13.86 15.90
N PHE A 46 -6.83 14.55 15.15
CA PHE A 46 -6.63 15.90 14.71
C PHE A 46 -7.44 16.85 15.59
N ILE A 47 -6.86 17.95 16.00
CA ILE A 47 -7.44 18.93 16.90
C ILE A 47 -7.67 20.24 16.14
N GLY A 48 -8.83 20.84 16.30
CA GLY A 48 -9.28 22.05 15.69
C GLY A 48 -10.78 22.04 15.44
N ASN A 49 -11.38 23.18 15.19
CA ASN A 49 -12.81 23.30 14.90
C ASN A 49 -13.06 23.38 13.38
N SER A 50 -12.76 24.52 12.77
CA SER A 50 -12.96 24.76 11.32
C SER A 50 -11.71 24.40 10.49
N LYS A 51 -10.55 24.35 11.11
CA LYS A 51 -9.26 23.97 10.52
C LYS A 51 -8.47 23.16 11.54
N VAL A 52 -7.48 22.40 11.06
CA VAL A 52 -6.55 21.74 11.95
C VAL A 52 -5.65 22.77 12.63
N GLU A 53 -5.40 22.59 13.92
CA GLU A 53 -4.56 23.45 14.75
C GLU A 53 -3.44 22.64 15.41
N ALA A 54 -3.69 21.34 15.62
CA ALA A 54 -2.71 20.42 16.18
C ALA A 54 -3.03 18.97 15.80
N VAL A 55 -2.04 18.12 15.97
CA VAL A 55 -2.17 16.65 15.93
C VAL A 55 -1.87 16.12 17.32
N GLU A 56 -2.79 15.36 17.88
CA GLU A 56 -2.50 14.54 19.05
C GLU A 56 -1.79 13.28 18.58
N VAL A 57 -0.65 12.98 19.18
CA VAL A 57 0.20 11.85 18.84
C VAL A 57 0.55 11.04 20.07
N SER A 58 0.81 9.75 19.89
CA SER A 58 1.29 8.86 20.96
C SER A 58 2.70 8.38 20.62
N LYS A 59 3.55 8.24 21.65
CA LYS A 59 4.85 7.59 21.49
C LYS A 59 4.67 6.10 21.25
N MET A 60 5.53 5.55 20.43
CA MET A 60 5.60 4.12 20.12
C MET A 60 6.87 3.51 20.73
N LYS A 61 6.84 2.21 20.96
CA LYS A 61 8.02 1.38 21.21
C LYS A 61 8.03 0.22 20.23
N LEU A 62 9.19 -0.31 19.92
CA LEU A 62 9.29 -1.54 19.14
C LEU A 62 9.06 -2.72 20.07
N GLY A 63 8.10 -3.57 19.70
CA GLY A 63 7.82 -4.84 20.38
C GLY A 63 8.92 -5.88 20.11
N GLU A 64 8.70 -7.10 20.58
CA GLU A 64 9.59 -8.22 20.31
C GLU A 64 9.58 -8.60 18.83
N PRO A 65 10.71 -9.08 18.28
CA PRO A 65 10.78 -9.52 16.90
C PRO A 65 9.88 -10.73 16.66
N ASP A 66 9.10 -10.69 15.57
CA ASP A 66 8.33 -11.84 15.11
C ASP A 66 9.25 -12.89 14.41
N SER A 67 8.66 -13.99 13.93
CA SER A 67 9.40 -15.08 13.27
C SER A 67 10.20 -14.64 12.03
N SER A 68 9.88 -13.47 11.47
CA SER A 68 10.64 -12.86 10.36
C SER A 68 11.71 -11.87 10.82
N GLY A 69 11.88 -11.70 12.15
CA GLY A 69 12.78 -10.71 12.75
C GLY A 69 12.21 -9.29 12.78
N ARG A 70 10.97 -9.07 12.31
CA ARG A 70 10.35 -7.76 12.26
C ARG A 70 9.75 -7.38 13.62
N ARG A 71 10.11 -6.21 14.12
CA ARG A 71 9.58 -5.65 15.36
C ARG A 71 8.37 -4.77 15.05
N ARG A 72 7.22 -5.13 15.61
CA ARG A 72 5.99 -4.34 15.41
C ARG A 72 5.97 -3.15 16.38
N PRO A 73 5.62 -1.94 15.90
CA PRO A 73 5.47 -0.80 16.79
C PRO A 73 4.21 -0.95 17.66
N GLU A 74 4.38 -0.74 18.96
CA GLU A 74 3.34 -0.77 19.98
C GLU A 74 3.16 0.61 20.59
N THR A 75 1.92 1.02 20.84
CA THR A 75 1.61 2.31 21.47
C THR A 75 1.96 2.29 22.95
N GLN A 76 2.66 3.31 23.42
CA GLN A 76 2.90 3.53 24.84
C GLN A 76 1.69 4.27 25.44
N VAL A 77 0.97 3.59 26.32
CA VAL A 77 -0.21 4.16 27.01
C VAL A 77 0.21 5.35 27.86
N GLY A 78 -0.56 6.45 27.82
CA GLY A 78 -0.30 7.65 28.59
C GLY A 78 0.85 8.52 28.08
N SER A 79 1.31 8.29 26.85
CA SER A 79 2.42 9.03 26.23
C SER A 79 1.95 10.10 25.23
N GLU A 80 0.67 10.40 25.24
CA GLU A 80 0.05 11.32 24.29
C GLU A 80 0.57 12.76 24.51
N TYR A 81 0.82 13.45 23.40
CA TYR A 81 1.18 14.86 23.38
C TYR A 81 0.67 15.52 22.10
N LYS A 82 0.67 16.86 22.10
CA LYS A 82 0.15 17.66 20.98
C LYS A 82 1.28 18.32 20.22
N LEU A 83 1.18 18.28 18.91
CA LEU A 83 2.08 18.97 17.98
C LEU A 83 1.26 19.98 17.17
N LYS A 84 1.70 21.22 17.11
CA LYS A 84 1.04 22.23 16.29
C LYS A 84 1.15 21.88 14.81
N ALA A 85 0.05 22.03 14.09
CA ALA A 85 -0.01 21.80 12.65
C ALA A 85 -1.12 22.63 12.02
N ASP A 86 -0.81 23.34 10.96
CA ASP A 86 -1.76 24.12 10.18
C ASP A 86 -2.32 23.32 8.99
N LEU A 87 -1.61 22.28 8.58
CA LEU A 87 -2.00 21.32 7.52
C LEU A 87 -1.53 19.93 7.90
N VAL A 88 -2.34 18.94 7.63
CA VAL A 88 -2.00 17.50 7.78
C VAL A 88 -2.27 16.77 6.49
N ILE A 89 -1.26 16.08 5.98
CA ILE A 89 -1.36 15.22 4.80
C ILE A 89 -1.28 13.77 5.24
N LYS A 90 -2.34 13.01 4.95
CA LYS A 90 -2.35 11.56 5.18
C LYS A 90 -1.74 10.84 3.98
N SER A 91 -0.43 10.58 4.04
CA SER A 91 0.29 9.80 3.02
C SER A 91 0.30 8.31 3.41
N LEU A 92 -0.89 7.75 3.59
CA LEU A 92 -1.09 6.33 3.92
C LEU A 92 -1.08 5.52 2.63
N GLY A 93 -0.88 4.21 2.74
CA GLY A 93 -1.01 3.30 1.61
C GLY A 93 -2.44 3.29 1.05
N PHE A 94 -2.62 2.57 -0.04
CA PHE A 94 -3.93 2.37 -0.65
C PHE A 94 -4.49 1.03 -0.20
N ASP A 95 -5.79 1.02 0.11
CA ASP A 95 -6.55 -0.21 0.22
C ASP A 95 -7.04 -0.62 -1.18
N PRO A 96 -7.09 -1.92 -1.49
CA PRO A 96 -7.70 -2.39 -2.74
C PRO A 96 -9.16 -1.98 -2.82
N GLU A 97 -9.61 -1.62 -4.01
CA GLU A 97 -11.04 -1.38 -4.27
C GLU A 97 -11.83 -2.68 -4.12
N ASP A 98 -13.07 -2.58 -3.67
CA ASP A 98 -14.00 -3.70 -3.55
C ASP A 98 -14.54 -4.07 -4.95
N LEU A 99 -13.69 -4.69 -5.77
CA LEU A 99 -14.02 -5.06 -7.15
C LEU A 99 -15.16 -6.09 -7.24
N PRO A 100 -15.30 -7.07 -6.34
CA PRO A 100 -16.48 -7.94 -6.32
C PRO A 100 -17.79 -7.15 -6.31
N LYS A 101 -17.87 -6.12 -5.47
CA LYS A 101 -19.04 -5.25 -5.40
C LYS A 101 -19.17 -4.32 -6.59
N LEU A 102 -18.07 -3.67 -7.00
CA LEU A 102 -18.07 -2.71 -8.11
C LEU A 102 -18.47 -3.33 -9.44
N PHE A 103 -18.06 -4.57 -9.70
CA PHE A 103 -18.40 -5.31 -10.92
C PHE A 103 -19.60 -6.24 -10.78
N ASN A 104 -20.29 -6.24 -9.62
CA ASN A 104 -21.36 -7.17 -9.30
C ASN A 104 -20.95 -8.63 -9.54
N ALA A 105 -19.73 -8.96 -9.14
CA ALA A 105 -19.09 -10.28 -9.29
C ALA A 105 -18.75 -10.82 -7.90
N ASN A 106 -19.76 -11.06 -7.08
CA ASN A 106 -19.60 -11.44 -5.66
C ASN A 106 -18.85 -12.77 -5.48
N GLU A 107 -18.82 -13.62 -6.51
CA GLU A 107 -18.09 -14.87 -6.55
C GLU A 107 -16.57 -14.70 -6.80
N LEU A 108 -16.11 -13.50 -7.17
CA LEU A 108 -14.69 -13.23 -7.37
C LEU A 108 -13.92 -13.39 -6.06
N ALA A 109 -12.97 -14.33 -6.04
CA ALA A 109 -12.22 -14.63 -4.84
C ALA A 109 -11.20 -13.53 -4.51
N ILE A 110 -11.28 -13.02 -3.28
CA ILE A 110 -10.33 -12.04 -2.72
C ILE A 110 -9.58 -12.60 -1.52
N SER A 111 -8.45 -12.00 -1.20
CA SER A 111 -7.67 -12.29 -0.01
C SER A 111 -8.30 -11.59 1.21
N GLN A 112 -7.80 -11.88 2.41
CA GLN A 112 -8.15 -11.14 3.64
C GLN A 112 -7.77 -9.64 3.58
N TRP A 113 -6.92 -9.25 2.62
CA TRP A 113 -6.47 -7.88 2.40
C TRP A 113 -7.24 -7.16 1.28
N GLY A 114 -8.29 -7.80 0.71
CA GLY A 114 -9.07 -7.25 -0.39
C GLY A 114 -8.44 -7.41 -1.77
N THR A 115 -7.25 -7.98 -1.91
CA THR A 115 -6.62 -8.22 -3.22
C THR A 115 -7.23 -9.43 -3.92
N ILE A 116 -7.29 -9.41 -5.26
CA ILE A 116 -7.81 -10.52 -6.06
C ILE A 116 -6.87 -11.73 -5.96
N LYS A 117 -7.45 -12.91 -5.72
CA LYS A 117 -6.72 -14.18 -5.79
C LYS A 117 -6.64 -14.68 -7.22
N ILE A 118 -5.44 -15.11 -7.63
CA ILE A 118 -5.19 -15.72 -8.93
C ILE A 118 -4.38 -17.00 -8.77
N ASP A 119 -4.44 -17.84 -9.78
CA ASP A 119 -3.42 -18.86 -10.02
C ASP A 119 -2.18 -18.19 -10.61
N LEU A 120 -1.07 -18.22 -9.91
CA LEU A 120 0.18 -17.54 -10.32
C LEU A 120 0.80 -18.11 -11.60
N LYS A 121 0.42 -19.32 -12.04
CA LYS A 121 0.90 -19.93 -13.28
C LYS A 121 0.12 -19.48 -14.50
N THR A 122 -1.18 -19.25 -14.31
CA THR A 122 -2.10 -18.88 -15.39
C THR A 122 -2.54 -17.42 -15.33
N MET A 123 -2.27 -16.72 -14.25
CA MET A 123 -2.73 -15.36 -13.95
C MET A 123 -4.27 -15.22 -13.96
N GLN A 124 -4.99 -16.35 -13.93
CA GLN A 124 -6.44 -16.38 -13.97
C GLN A 124 -7.02 -16.36 -12.56
N THR A 125 -8.14 -15.68 -12.41
CA THR A 125 -8.93 -15.69 -11.18
C THR A 125 -9.71 -17.02 -11.07
N ASN A 126 -10.54 -17.14 -10.06
CA ASN A 126 -11.49 -18.27 -9.97
C ASN A 126 -12.63 -18.21 -11.00
N LEU A 127 -12.79 -17.09 -11.71
CA LEU A 127 -13.77 -16.92 -12.78
C LEU A 127 -13.14 -17.26 -14.14
N ASP A 128 -13.83 -18.12 -14.91
CA ASP A 128 -13.32 -18.56 -16.22
C ASP A 128 -13.17 -17.36 -17.18
N GLY A 129 -12.00 -17.17 -17.73
CA GLY A 129 -11.67 -16.09 -18.67
C GLY A 129 -11.40 -14.73 -18.01
N VAL A 130 -11.40 -14.66 -16.69
CA VAL A 130 -11.07 -13.44 -15.95
C VAL A 130 -9.67 -13.52 -15.39
N PHE A 131 -8.84 -12.54 -15.71
CA PHE A 131 -7.43 -12.43 -15.30
C PHE A 131 -7.23 -11.17 -14.46
N ALA A 132 -6.25 -11.22 -13.57
CA ALA A 132 -5.86 -10.04 -12.79
C ALA A 132 -4.34 -9.96 -12.65
N ALA A 133 -3.81 -8.73 -12.59
CA ALA A 133 -2.38 -8.47 -12.53
C ALA A 133 -2.09 -7.13 -11.82
N GLY A 134 -0.86 -6.94 -11.37
CA GLY A 134 -0.40 -5.70 -10.74
C GLY A 134 -0.86 -5.57 -9.28
N ASP A 135 -1.04 -4.33 -8.84
CA ASP A 135 -1.28 -4.00 -7.42
C ASP A 135 -2.57 -4.59 -6.86
N ILE A 136 -3.58 -4.78 -7.69
CA ILE A 136 -4.84 -5.42 -7.25
C ILE A 136 -4.66 -6.89 -6.85
N VAL A 137 -3.56 -7.52 -7.26
CA VAL A 137 -3.17 -8.88 -6.89
C VAL A 137 -2.10 -8.88 -5.80
N ARG A 138 -1.05 -8.06 -5.98
CA ARG A 138 0.12 -8.04 -5.11
C ARG A 138 -0.06 -7.20 -3.84
N GLY A 139 -1.00 -6.27 -3.83
CA GLY A 139 -0.99 -5.10 -2.97
C GLY A 139 -0.10 -4.00 -3.57
N ALA A 140 -0.01 -2.85 -2.88
CA ALA A 140 0.80 -1.73 -3.33
C ALA A 140 2.27 -2.15 -3.57
N SER A 141 2.77 -1.96 -4.79
CA SER A 141 4.07 -2.46 -5.23
C SER A 141 4.74 -1.49 -6.20
N LEU A 142 5.92 -1.87 -6.69
CA LEU A 142 6.67 -1.06 -7.65
C LEU A 142 6.07 -1.20 -9.05
N VAL A 143 6.08 -0.10 -9.81
CA VAL A 143 5.57 -0.05 -11.18
C VAL A 143 6.22 -1.09 -12.11
N VAL A 144 7.49 -1.43 -11.88
CA VAL A 144 8.20 -2.46 -12.64
C VAL A 144 7.56 -3.84 -12.50
N TRP A 145 7.01 -4.16 -11.34
CA TRP A 145 6.26 -5.40 -11.10
C TRP A 145 4.92 -5.38 -11.81
N ALA A 146 4.21 -4.24 -11.80
CA ALA A 146 2.95 -4.11 -12.53
C ALA A 146 3.13 -4.30 -14.04
N ILE A 147 4.21 -3.74 -14.61
CA ILE A 147 4.57 -3.93 -16.02
C ILE A 147 4.85 -5.40 -16.32
N ARG A 148 5.64 -6.07 -15.49
CA ARG A 148 5.93 -7.50 -15.64
C ARG A 148 4.67 -8.34 -15.57
N ASP A 149 3.86 -8.14 -14.54
CA ASP A 149 2.62 -8.89 -14.34
C ASP A 149 1.65 -8.71 -15.50
N GLY A 150 1.52 -7.49 -16.04
CA GLY A 150 0.70 -7.23 -17.23
C GLY A 150 1.17 -8.00 -18.46
N ARG A 151 2.49 -8.10 -18.67
CA ARG A 151 3.07 -8.90 -19.76
C ARG A 151 2.82 -10.40 -19.56
N ASP A 152 3.03 -10.89 -18.33
CA ASP A 152 2.80 -12.29 -17.99
C ASP A 152 1.30 -12.65 -18.16
N ALA A 153 0.40 -11.77 -17.72
CA ALA A 153 -1.04 -11.95 -17.91
C ALA A 153 -1.41 -12.00 -19.40
N ALA A 154 -0.88 -11.11 -20.24
CA ALA A 154 -1.13 -11.10 -21.68
C ALA A 154 -0.74 -12.42 -22.35
N VAL A 155 0.42 -12.98 -21.99
CA VAL A 155 0.85 -14.29 -22.49
C VAL A 155 -0.11 -15.41 -22.08
N GLN A 156 -0.60 -15.39 -20.85
CA GLN A 156 -1.56 -16.40 -20.38
C GLN A 156 -2.95 -16.24 -21.01
N MET A 157 -3.39 -15.01 -21.23
CA MET A 157 -4.63 -14.73 -21.96
C MET A 157 -4.58 -15.26 -23.39
N GLU A 158 -3.44 -15.06 -24.09
CA GLU A 158 -3.24 -15.60 -25.43
C GLU A 158 -3.34 -17.13 -25.45
N LYS A 159 -2.67 -17.82 -24.52
CA LYS A 159 -2.74 -19.29 -24.38
C LYS A 159 -4.17 -19.75 -24.12
N TYR A 160 -4.89 -19.09 -23.22
CA TYR A 160 -6.27 -19.38 -22.90
C TYR A 160 -7.17 -19.26 -24.15
N LEU A 161 -7.08 -18.17 -24.90
CA LEU A 161 -7.84 -17.95 -26.11
C LEU A 161 -7.55 -19.01 -27.20
N LYS A 162 -6.28 -19.37 -27.39
CA LYS A 162 -5.88 -20.45 -28.31
C LYS A 162 -6.50 -21.79 -27.92
N SER A 163 -6.49 -22.12 -26.63
CA SER A 163 -7.09 -23.35 -26.12
C SER A 163 -8.61 -23.43 -26.34
N LYS A 164 -9.32 -22.33 -26.11
CA LYS A 164 -10.76 -22.21 -26.37
C LYS A 164 -11.10 -22.32 -27.85
N SER A 165 -10.27 -21.73 -28.73
CA SER A 165 -10.46 -21.83 -30.19
C SER A 165 -10.32 -23.25 -30.70
N ILE A 166 -9.38 -24.02 -30.16
CA ILE A 166 -9.17 -25.42 -30.52
C ILE A 166 -10.37 -26.28 -30.08
N LYS A 167 -10.83 -26.12 -28.82
CA LYS A 167 -12.03 -26.84 -28.32
C LYS A 167 -13.25 -26.55 -29.19
N LYS A 168 -13.52 -25.30 -29.52
CA LYS A 168 -14.67 -24.92 -30.35
C LYS A 168 -14.62 -25.47 -31.79
N LYS A 169 -13.43 -25.72 -32.35
CA LYS A 169 -13.25 -26.38 -33.63
C LYS A 169 -13.48 -27.88 -33.56
N SER A 170 -13.02 -28.54 -32.48
CA SER A 170 -13.24 -29.98 -32.29
C SER A 170 -14.72 -30.33 -32.04
N GLU A 171 -15.44 -29.50 -31.28
CA GLU A 171 -16.87 -29.63 -31.03
C GLU A 171 -17.76 -29.44 -32.28
N LYS A 172 -17.29 -28.64 -33.27
CA LYS A 172 -17.99 -28.45 -34.56
C LYS A 172 -17.66 -29.53 -35.59
N ALA A 173 -16.61 -30.30 -35.35
CA ALA A 173 -16.18 -31.38 -36.26
C ALA A 173 -16.66 -32.79 -35.83
N ALA A 174 -17.28 -32.89 -34.66
CA ALA A 174 -17.93 -34.08 -34.12
C ALA A 174 -19.44 -34.00 -34.30
#